data_a7d5ac5c1816dd9585fe86a6aa805b21
#
_entry.id   a7d5ac5c1816dd9585fe86a6aa805b21
#
_cell.length_a   1.000
_cell.length_b   1.000
_cell.length_c   1.000
_cell.angle_alpha   90.00
_cell.angle_beta   90.00
_cell.angle_gamma   90.00
#
_symmetry.space_group_name_H-M   'P 1'
#
loop_
_entity.id
_entity.type
_entity.pdbx_description
1 polymer ?
#
loop_
_entity_poly.entity_id
_entity_poly.type
_entity_poly.pdbx_seq_one_letter_code
_entity_poly.pdbx_strand_id
1 'polypeptide(L)'
;MNKDWARTLLADCIARRSPVEIFLRRSNAAPLCCVPLLMSERLALVAPYVDFWPDGYEVVRLRSISAVRAGDREAFHSHIMLHEGILDRLDTPPVSIDSFPALLTDLLAQDEPVIVSGERAL
;
A
#
# COMPACT_ATOMS: atom_id res chain seq x y z
N MET A 1 -0.38 15.95 9.95
CA MET A 1 -1.38 14.90 10.23
C MET A 1 -0.89 13.99 11.35
N ASN A 2 -1.80 13.58 12.20
CA ASN A 2 -1.48 12.66 13.29
C ASN A 2 -1.22 11.26 12.71
N LYS A 3 -0.05 10.68 13.04
CA LYS A 3 0.34 9.35 12.56
C LYS A 3 -0.63 8.25 13.04
N ASP A 4 -1.18 8.41 14.23
CA ASP A 4 -2.13 7.43 14.78
C ASP A 4 -3.41 7.39 13.96
N TRP A 5 -3.87 8.53 13.47
CA TRP A 5 -5.04 8.58 12.62
C TRP A 5 -4.80 7.86 11.29
N ALA A 6 -3.65 8.09 10.66
CA ALA A 6 -3.30 7.43 9.40
C ALA A 6 -3.19 5.93 9.60
N ARG A 7 -2.57 5.49 10.68
CA ARG A 7 -2.44 4.09 11.04
C ARG A 7 -3.79 3.44 11.24
N THR A 8 -4.68 4.11 11.97
CA THR A 8 -6.03 3.60 12.23
C THR A 8 -6.82 3.47 10.94
N LEU A 9 -6.74 4.46 10.06
CA LEU A 9 -7.43 4.43 8.78
C LEU A 9 -6.90 3.31 7.88
N LEU A 10 -5.57 3.14 7.82
CA LEU A 10 -4.96 2.06 7.05
C LEU A 10 -5.37 0.70 7.58
N ALA A 11 -5.36 0.51 8.90
CA ALA A 11 -5.77 -0.76 9.52
C ALA A 11 -7.23 -1.10 9.17
N ASP A 12 -8.10 -0.11 9.22
CA ASP A 12 -9.51 -0.29 8.86
C ASP A 12 -9.66 -0.68 7.39
N CYS A 13 -8.93 0.00 6.50
CA CYS A 13 -8.99 -0.31 5.07
C CYS A 13 -8.38 -1.66 4.73
N ILE A 14 -7.35 -2.09 5.46
CA ILE A 14 -6.78 -3.43 5.32
C ILE A 14 -7.83 -4.48 5.67
N ALA A 15 -8.54 -4.28 6.80
CA ALA A 15 -9.56 -5.22 7.25
C ALA A 15 -10.71 -5.35 6.24
N ARG A 16 -11.09 -4.25 5.62
CA ARG A 16 -12.16 -4.21 4.62
C ARG A 16 -11.70 -4.46 3.20
N ARG A 17 -10.38 -4.54 2.99
CA ARG A 17 -9.75 -4.62 1.67
C ARG A 17 -10.27 -3.50 0.76
N SER A 18 -10.19 -2.30 1.25
CA SER A 18 -10.75 -1.11 0.61
C SER A 18 -9.65 -0.17 0.11
N PRO A 19 -9.81 0.41 -1.09
CA PRO A 19 -8.83 1.34 -1.65
C PRO A 19 -8.62 2.58 -0.80
N VAL A 20 -7.40 3.09 -0.84
CA VAL A 20 -7.01 4.37 -0.25
C VAL A 20 -6.13 5.15 -1.21
N GLU A 21 -6.00 6.43 -0.96
CA GLU A 21 -5.00 7.27 -1.61
C GLU A 21 -3.96 7.66 -0.56
N ILE A 22 -2.71 7.35 -0.83
CA ILE A 22 -1.59 7.63 0.07
C ILE A 22 -0.78 8.78 -0.50
N PHE A 23 -0.54 9.79 0.32
CA PHE A 23 0.30 10.93 -0.01
C PHE A 23 1.64 10.76 0.68
N LEU A 24 2.71 10.75 -0.11
CA LEU A 24 4.06 10.59 0.40
C LEU A 24 4.72 11.95 0.60
N ARG A 25 5.70 12.02 1.50
CA ARG A 25 6.38 13.28 1.85
C ARG A 25 7.29 13.82 0.76
N ARG A 26 7.49 13.08 -0.32
CA ARG A 26 8.30 13.55 -1.44
C ARG A 26 7.58 14.66 -2.19
N SER A 27 8.28 15.75 -2.48
CA SER A 27 7.69 16.94 -3.08
C SER A 27 7.12 16.71 -4.48
N ASN A 28 7.66 15.77 -5.24
CA ASN A 28 7.24 15.50 -6.62
C ASN A 28 6.52 14.16 -6.78
N ALA A 29 6.17 13.50 -5.68
CA ALA A 29 5.50 12.22 -5.75
C ALA A 29 4.01 12.41 -6.05
N ALA A 30 3.52 11.71 -7.06
CA ALA A 30 2.07 11.63 -7.29
C ALA A 30 1.44 10.82 -6.15
N PRO A 31 0.19 11.11 -5.78
CA PRO A 31 -0.52 10.29 -4.81
C PRO A 31 -0.61 8.85 -5.29
N LEU A 32 -0.53 7.92 -4.36
CA LEU A 32 -0.56 6.49 -4.64
C LEU A 32 -1.95 5.95 -4.37
N CYS A 33 -2.66 5.58 -5.45
CA CYS A 33 -3.94 4.88 -5.33
C CYS A 33 -3.68 3.40 -5.19
N CYS A 34 -4.09 2.80 -4.08
CA CYS A 34 -3.73 1.42 -3.77
C CYS A 34 -4.74 0.75 -2.85
N VAL A 35 -4.66 -0.58 -2.78
CA VAL A 35 -5.38 -1.37 -1.79
C VAL A 35 -4.37 -1.79 -0.74
N PRO A 36 -4.48 -1.34 0.51
CA PRO A 36 -3.55 -1.76 1.55
C PRO A 36 -3.83 -3.20 1.96
N LEU A 37 -2.79 -4.00 2.12
CA LEU A 37 -2.91 -5.44 2.38
C LEU A 37 -2.39 -5.85 3.75
N LEU A 38 -1.24 -5.33 4.15
CA LEU A 38 -0.60 -5.63 5.43
C LEU A 38 0.03 -4.37 6.00
N MET A 39 0.17 -4.34 7.30
CA MET A 39 0.86 -3.26 7.98
C MET A 39 1.62 -3.80 9.18
N SER A 40 2.85 -3.36 9.36
CA SER A 40 3.63 -3.62 10.55
C SER A 40 3.82 -2.31 11.30
N GLU A 41 4.69 -2.31 12.29
CA GLU A 41 4.99 -1.09 13.03
C GLU A 41 5.63 0.00 12.16
N ARG A 42 6.38 -0.40 11.12
CA ARG A 42 7.17 0.52 10.30
C ARG A 42 6.81 0.53 8.82
N LEU A 43 6.20 -0.53 8.33
CA LEU A 43 5.96 -0.71 6.89
C LEU A 43 4.50 -1.00 6.60
N ALA A 44 4.07 -0.65 5.40
CA ALA A 44 2.79 -1.07 4.85
C ALA A 44 3.02 -1.71 3.48
N LEU A 45 2.37 -2.85 3.25
CA LEU A 45 2.35 -3.52 1.96
C LEU A 45 1.05 -3.17 1.27
N VAL A 46 1.14 -2.65 0.07
CA VAL A 46 -0.01 -2.18 -0.68
C VAL A 46 0.02 -2.72 -2.10
N ALA A 47 -1.16 -2.83 -2.71
CA ALA A 47 -1.30 -3.18 -4.12
C ALA A 47 -1.73 -1.92 -4.87
N PRO A 48 -0.82 -1.22 -5.55
CA PRO A 48 -1.21 -0.09 -6.38
C PRO A 48 -2.08 -0.55 -7.54
N TYR A 49 -2.99 0.32 -7.99
CA TYR A 49 -3.81 -0.01 -9.15
C TYR A 49 -3.85 1.17 -10.12
N VAL A 50 -3.96 0.83 -11.39
CA VAL A 50 -4.11 1.78 -12.50
C VAL A 50 -5.34 1.33 -13.28
N ASP A 51 -6.26 2.26 -13.49
CA ASP A 51 -7.53 1.96 -14.17
C ASP A 51 -8.24 0.76 -13.55
N PHE A 52 -8.26 0.73 -12.21
CA PHE A 52 -8.88 -0.32 -11.37
C PHE A 52 -8.17 -1.66 -11.38
N TRP A 53 -7.09 -1.85 -12.13
CA TRP A 53 -6.34 -3.10 -12.18
C TRP A 53 -5.09 -3.03 -11.30
N PRO A 54 -4.88 -4.03 -10.43
CA PRO A 54 -3.66 -4.07 -9.62
C PRO A 54 -2.42 -4.16 -10.51
N ASP A 55 -1.39 -3.42 -10.10
CA ASP A 55 -0.12 -3.35 -10.81
C ASP A 55 1.02 -3.66 -9.83
N GLY A 56 1.14 -4.95 -9.48
CA GLY A 56 2.17 -5.43 -8.57
C GLY A 56 1.92 -5.06 -7.12
N TYR A 57 3.00 -5.02 -6.35
CA TYR A 57 2.97 -4.69 -4.93
C TYR A 57 4.02 -3.65 -4.63
N GLU A 58 3.76 -2.85 -3.60
CA GLU A 58 4.68 -1.83 -3.15
C GLU A 58 4.73 -1.83 -1.63
N VAL A 59 5.92 -1.62 -1.08
CA VAL A 59 6.10 -1.47 0.37
C VAL A 59 6.46 -0.03 0.64
N VAL A 60 5.72 0.58 1.55
CA VAL A 60 5.87 1.99 1.89
C VAL A 60 6.25 2.10 3.37
N ARG A 61 7.23 2.95 3.67
CA ARG A 61 7.56 3.26 5.06
C ARG A 61 6.46 4.14 5.64
N LEU A 62 5.93 3.78 6.79
CA LEU A 62 4.86 4.56 7.43
C LEU A 62 5.31 5.99 7.72
N ARG A 63 6.58 6.19 8.08
CA ARG A 63 7.11 7.54 8.33
C ARG A 63 7.17 8.42 7.07
N SER A 64 7.09 7.82 5.89
CA SER A 64 7.11 8.56 4.62
C SER A 64 5.71 9.00 4.19
N ILE A 65 4.68 8.58 4.90
CA ILE A 65 3.30 8.94 4.59
C ILE A 65 2.99 10.29 5.23
N SER A 66 2.56 11.25 4.43
CA SER A 66 2.12 12.55 4.92
C SER A 66 0.62 12.60 5.16
N ALA A 67 -0.16 11.84 4.38
CA ALA A 67 -1.61 11.79 4.50
C ALA A 67 -2.15 10.51 3.89
N VAL A 68 -3.32 10.08 4.35
CA VAL A 68 -4.09 8.98 3.79
C VAL A 68 -5.52 9.45 3.60
N ARG A 69 -6.10 9.15 2.45
CA ARG A 69 -7.49 9.50 2.18
C ARG A 69 -8.28 8.27 1.75
N ALA A 70 -9.47 8.11 2.33
CA ALA A 70 -10.44 7.10 1.95
C ALA A 70 -11.82 7.75 1.93
N GLY A 71 -12.10 8.49 0.87
CA GLY A 71 -13.33 9.26 0.73
C GLY A 71 -14.27 8.66 -0.31
N ASP A 72 -15.17 9.51 -0.84
CA ASP A 72 -16.18 9.09 -1.81
C ASP A 72 -15.57 8.53 -3.09
N ARG A 73 -14.46 9.10 -3.54
CA ARG A 73 -13.76 8.64 -4.73
C ARG A 73 -13.25 7.20 -4.56
N GLU A 74 -12.63 6.91 -3.43
CA GLU A 74 -12.12 5.57 -3.12
C GLU A 74 -13.24 4.58 -2.88
N ALA A 75 -14.36 5.04 -2.32
CA ALA A 75 -15.55 4.20 -2.17
C ALA A 75 -16.13 3.81 -3.54
N PHE A 76 -16.12 4.73 -4.50
CA PHE A 76 -16.52 4.47 -5.87
C PHE A 76 -15.58 3.46 -6.54
N HIS A 77 -14.25 3.62 -6.37
CA HIS A 77 -13.26 2.66 -6.87
C HIS A 77 -13.48 1.28 -6.27
N SER A 78 -13.77 1.22 -4.97
CA SER A 78 -14.04 -0.04 -4.27
C SER A 78 -15.26 -0.74 -4.88
N HIS A 79 -16.31 0.01 -5.15
CA HIS A 79 -17.52 -0.54 -5.74
C HIS A 79 -17.24 -1.17 -7.11
N ILE A 80 -16.50 -0.48 -7.97
CA ILE A 80 -16.14 -1.00 -9.30
C ILE A 80 -15.26 -2.23 -9.17
N MET A 81 -14.23 -2.18 -8.35
CA MET A 81 -13.28 -3.28 -8.20
C MET A 81 -13.94 -4.52 -7.59
N LEU A 82 -14.88 -4.33 -6.68
CA LEU A 82 -15.66 -5.43 -6.10
C LEU A 82 -16.59 -6.05 -7.13
N HIS A 83 -17.30 -5.22 -7.89
CA HIS A 83 -18.24 -5.68 -8.91
C HIS A 83 -17.52 -6.48 -10.00
N GLU A 84 -16.32 -6.06 -10.40
CA GLU A 84 -15.51 -6.76 -11.41
C GLU A 84 -14.76 -7.96 -10.84
N GLY A 85 -14.89 -8.25 -9.56
CA GLY A 85 -14.22 -9.37 -8.91
C GLY A 85 -12.72 -9.17 -8.69
N ILE A 86 -12.23 -7.95 -8.82
CA ILE A 86 -10.81 -7.64 -8.71
C ILE A 86 -10.34 -7.77 -7.27
N LEU A 87 -11.11 -7.24 -6.32
CA LEU A 87 -10.75 -7.31 -4.91
C LEU A 87 -10.72 -8.74 -4.39
N ASP A 88 -11.63 -9.59 -4.88
CA ASP A 88 -11.68 -10.99 -4.48
C ASP A 88 -10.50 -11.80 -5.00
N ARG A 89 -9.90 -11.36 -6.11
CA ARG A 89 -8.75 -12.05 -6.73
C ARG A 89 -7.42 -11.49 -6.27
N LEU A 90 -7.42 -10.43 -5.48
CA LEU A 90 -6.21 -9.79 -5.02
C LEU A 90 -5.63 -10.57 -3.85
N ASP A 91 -4.48 -11.20 -4.07
CA ASP A 91 -3.82 -12.01 -3.05
C ASP A 91 -2.82 -11.18 -2.25
N THR A 92 -2.64 -11.55 -0.98
CA THR A 92 -1.58 -11.00 -0.15
C THR A 92 -0.35 -11.88 -0.34
N PRO A 93 0.77 -11.33 -0.82
CA PRO A 93 1.98 -12.14 -1.03
C PRO A 93 2.54 -12.63 0.31
N PRO A 94 3.14 -13.86 0.33
CA PRO A 94 3.66 -14.44 1.56
C PRO A 94 5.03 -13.86 1.93
N VAL A 95 5.05 -12.60 2.32
CA VAL A 95 6.27 -11.89 2.72
C VAL A 95 6.13 -11.32 4.11
N SER A 96 7.25 -11.24 4.83
CA SER A 96 7.30 -10.54 6.10
C SER A 96 7.56 -9.05 5.85
N ILE A 97 6.83 -8.20 6.57
CA ILE A 97 7.08 -6.77 6.55
C ILE A 97 7.42 -6.24 7.95
N ASP A 98 7.85 -7.12 8.83
CA ASP A 98 8.25 -6.74 10.20
C ASP A 98 9.48 -5.83 10.18
N SER A 99 10.38 -6.07 9.22
CA SER A 99 11.55 -5.22 9.01
C SER A 99 11.91 -5.25 7.54
N PHE A 100 12.68 -4.24 7.11
CA PHE A 100 13.17 -4.18 5.73
C PHE A 100 14.08 -5.36 5.40
N PRO A 101 15.03 -5.76 6.27
CA PRO A 101 15.85 -6.96 6.01
C PRO A 101 15.03 -8.24 5.87
N ALA A 102 14.02 -8.44 6.71
CA ALA A 102 13.16 -9.63 6.61
C ALA A 102 12.40 -9.66 5.28
N LEU A 103 11.89 -8.50 4.85
CA LEU A 103 11.22 -8.38 3.56
C LEU A 103 12.15 -8.74 2.40
N LEU A 104 13.35 -8.19 2.39
CA LEU A 104 14.33 -8.48 1.32
C LEU A 104 14.71 -9.95 1.29
N THR A 105 14.85 -10.57 2.44
CA THR A 105 15.15 -12.01 2.54
C THR A 105 14.04 -12.85 1.91
N ASP A 106 12.79 -12.52 2.22
CA ASP A 106 11.65 -13.25 1.66
C ASP A 106 11.52 -13.05 0.15
N LEU A 107 11.75 -11.83 -0.33
CA LEU A 107 11.69 -11.54 -1.77
C LEU A 107 12.78 -12.27 -2.54
N LEU A 108 14.00 -12.34 -2.00
CA LEU A 108 15.09 -13.07 -2.62
C LEU A 108 14.79 -14.56 -2.67
N ALA A 109 14.15 -15.10 -1.64
CA ALA A 109 13.78 -16.52 -1.61
C ALA A 109 12.72 -16.87 -2.67
N GLN A 110 11.91 -15.89 -3.08
CA GLN A 110 10.87 -16.09 -4.11
C GLN A 110 11.38 -15.84 -5.52
N ASP A 111 12.62 -15.40 -5.66
CA ASP A 111 13.23 -15.07 -6.97
C ASP A 111 12.39 -14.08 -7.77
N GLU A 112 11.80 -13.11 -7.09
CA GLU A 112 10.99 -12.08 -7.71
C GLU A 112 11.82 -10.83 -7.98
N PRO A 113 11.62 -10.15 -9.10
CA PRO A 113 12.32 -8.88 -9.35
C PRO A 113 11.85 -7.82 -8.37
N VAL A 114 12.80 -7.04 -7.84
CA VAL A 114 12.52 -6.00 -6.86
C VAL A 114 13.12 -4.68 -7.31
N ILE A 115 12.32 -3.64 -7.28
CA ILE A 115 12.78 -2.28 -7.52
C ILE A 115 12.76 -1.55 -6.19
N VAL A 116 13.92 -1.02 -5.80
CA VAL A 116 14.04 -0.21 -4.59
C VAL A 116 14.15 1.25 -5.00
N SER A 117 13.23 2.06 -4.53
CA SER A 117 13.25 3.50 -4.76
C SER A 117 13.08 4.22 -3.43
N GLY A 118 13.60 5.44 -3.35
CA GLY A 118 13.48 6.21 -2.13
C GLY A 118 14.01 7.60 -2.30
N GLU A 119 13.74 8.43 -1.28
CA GLU A 119 14.34 9.75 -1.22
C GLU A 119 15.80 9.62 -0.85
N ARG A 120 16.62 10.38 -1.56
CA ARG A 120 17.99 10.57 -1.12
C ARG A 120 17.98 11.54 0.06
N ALA A 121 18.46 11.05 1.19
CA ALA A 121 18.86 11.94 2.25
C ALA A 121 20.17 12.59 1.82
N LEU A 122 20.12 13.83 1.49
CA LEU A 122 21.31 14.61 1.15
C LEU A 122 21.76 15.39 2.36
#